data_67dd5ab1568b448fe7ab118f3ef5e164
#
_entry.id   67dd5ab1568b448fe7ab118f3ef5e164
#
_cell.length_a   1.000
_cell.length_b   1.000
_cell.length_c   1.000
_cell.angle_alpha   90.00
_cell.angle_beta   90.00
_cell.angle_gamma   90.00
#
_symmetry.space_group_name_H-M   'P 1'
#
loop_
_entity.id
_entity.type
_entity.pdbx_description
1 polymer ?
#
loop_
_entity_poly.entity_id
_entity_poly.type
_entity_poly.pdbx_seq_one_letter_code
_entity_poly.pdbx_strand_id
1 'polypeptide(L)'
;MIFKTDDVRITGLQEVLPPIKLHEEYPMNEQASETVYHARQAIHNILHGEEDRLVVVTGPCSVHDPDAAREYATKLKGLIDELAGDLDRKSVV
;
A
#
# COMPACT_ATOMS: atom_id res chain seq x y z
N MET A 1 -23.02 41.95 -12.12
CA MET A 1 -23.08 40.54 -11.68
C MET A 1 -21.67 39.97 -11.66
N ILE A 2 -21.29 39.35 -10.52
CA ILE A 2 -19.98 38.69 -10.40
C ILE A 2 -20.22 37.19 -10.48
N PHE A 3 -19.52 36.53 -11.39
CA PHE A 3 -19.59 35.09 -11.50
C PHE A 3 -18.63 34.42 -10.55
N LYS A 4 -19.03 33.29 -9.96
CA LYS A 4 -18.15 32.49 -9.13
C LYS A 4 -17.14 31.81 -10.04
N THR A 5 -15.84 32.03 -9.76
CA THR A 5 -14.75 31.45 -10.56
C THR A 5 -13.89 30.46 -9.76
N ASP A 6 -13.97 30.48 -8.42
CA ASP A 6 -13.25 29.58 -7.55
C ASP A 6 -14.10 28.37 -7.18
N ASP A 7 -13.48 27.22 -7.11
CA ASP A 7 -14.11 25.97 -6.65
C ASP A 7 -15.40 25.58 -7.38
N VAL A 8 -15.52 25.98 -8.65
CA VAL A 8 -16.75 25.78 -9.41
C VAL A 8 -17.06 24.31 -9.73
N ARG A 9 -16.05 23.43 -9.60
CA ARG A 9 -16.19 21.99 -9.83
C ARG A 9 -16.10 21.18 -8.56
N ILE A 10 -15.93 21.82 -7.41
CA ILE A 10 -15.89 21.15 -6.11
C ILE A 10 -17.32 21.06 -5.58
N THR A 11 -17.79 19.85 -5.37
CA THR A 11 -19.15 19.57 -4.91
C THR A 11 -19.24 19.43 -3.39
N GLY A 12 -18.12 19.21 -2.72
CA GLY A 12 -18.08 19.08 -1.27
C GLY A 12 -16.66 18.86 -0.77
N LEU A 13 -16.49 19.05 0.52
CA LEU A 13 -15.25 18.80 1.24
C LEU A 13 -15.55 17.86 2.40
N GLN A 14 -14.67 16.88 2.62
CA GLN A 14 -14.75 15.96 3.74
C GLN A 14 -13.45 16.00 4.52
N GLU A 15 -13.55 15.89 5.84
CA GLU A 15 -12.37 15.79 6.68
C GLU A 15 -11.69 14.43 6.52
N VAL A 16 -10.36 14.45 6.48
CA VAL A 16 -9.55 13.25 6.49
C VAL A 16 -9.20 12.93 7.94
N LEU A 17 -9.40 11.68 8.35
CA LEU A 17 -9.04 11.23 9.69
C LEU A 17 -7.53 11.36 9.92
N PRO A 18 -7.08 11.87 11.09
CA PRO A 18 -5.67 11.91 11.40
C PRO A 18 -5.07 10.51 11.55
N PRO A 19 -3.76 10.34 11.32
CA PRO A 19 -3.11 9.01 11.42
C PRO A 19 -3.37 8.26 12.71
N ILE A 20 -3.45 8.96 13.84
CA ILE A 20 -3.71 8.32 15.13
C ILE A 20 -5.08 7.64 15.18
N LYS A 21 -6.09 8.22 14.52
CA LYS A 21 -7.42 7.62 14.43
C LYS A 21 -7.42 6.37 13.57
N LEU A 22 -6.65 6.36 12.49
CA LEU A 22 -6.46 5.18 11.66
C LEU A 22 -5.74 4.07 12.41
N HIS A 23 -4.76 4.40 13.25
CA HIS A 23 -4.07 3.43 14.10
C HIS A 23 -5.00 2.79 15.14
N GLU A 24 -5.96 3.55 15.66
CA GLU A 24 -6.97 3.02 16.59
C GLU A 24 -7.96 2.11 15.87
N GLU A 25 -8.37 2.46 14.66
CA GLU A 25 -9.36 1.73 13.87
C GLU A 25 -8.76 0.49 13.20
N TYR A 26 -7.51 0.59 12.72
CA TYR A 26 -6.77 -0.48 12.06
C TYR A 26 -5.42 -0.70 12.76
N PRO A 27 -5.41 -1.28 13.97
CA PRO A 27 -4.16 -1.53 14.69
C PRO A 27 -3.32 -2.59 13.98
N MET A 28 -2.01 -2.42 14.05
CA MET A 28 -1.07 -3.42 13.53
C MET A 28 -1.06 -4.63 14.45
N ASN A 29 -1.41 -5.80 13.92
CA ASN A 29 -1.29 -7.05 14.66
C ASN A 29 0.12 -7.65 14.50
N GLU A 30 0.40 -8.73 15.25
CA GLU A 30 1.70 -9.39 15.23
C GLU A 30 2.06 -9.89 13.83
N GLN A 31 1.12 -10.52 13.13
CA GLN A 31 1.34 -11.05 11.79
C GLN A 31 1.67 -9.94 10.77
N ALA A 32 0.96 -8.81 10.84
CA ALA A 32 1.23 -7.67 9.96
C ALA A 32 2.62 -7.08 10.26
N SER A 33 2.99 -6.98 11.52
CA SER A 33 4.31 -6.51 11.95
C SER A 33 5.43 -7.40 11.41
N GLU A 34 5.28 -8.71 11.52
CA GLU A 34 6.25 -9.67 10.96
C GLU A 34 6.37 -9.56 9.45
N THR A 35 5.25 -9.43 8.75
CA THR A 35 5.23 -9.27 7.30
C THR A 35 6.02 -8.03 6.87
N VAL A 36 5.80 -6.90 7.52
CA VAL A 36 6.52 -5.65 7.22
C VAL A 36 8.01 -5.78 7.54
N TYR A 37 8.34 -6.36 8.69
CA TYR A 37 9.74 -6.57 9.10
C TYR A 37 10.50 -7.43 8.08
N HIS A 38 9.95 -8.59 7.73
CA HIS A 38 10.59 -9.50 6.78
C HIS A 38 10.66 -8.92 5.37
N ALA A 39 9.65 -8.16 4.95
CA ALA A 39 9.67 -7.48 3.66
C ALA A 39 10.81 -6.46 3.58
N ARG A 40 10.97 -5.65 4.63
CA ARG A 40 12.07 -4.68 4.70
C ARG A 40 13.43 -5.35 4.66
N GLN A 41 13.58 -6.45 5.38
CA GLN A 41 14.82 -7.21 5.42
C GLN A 41 15.14 -7.83 4.05
N ALA A 42 14.14 -8.39 3.38
CA ALA A 42 14.31 -8.96 2.05
C ALA A 42 14.73 -7.91 1.03
N ILE A 43 14.10 -6.73 1.03
CA ILE A 43 14.47 -5.62 0.15
C ILE A 43 15.91 -5.15 0.43
N HIS A 44 16.28 -5.03 1.70
CA HIS A 44 17.64 -4.69 2.10
C HIS A 44 18.64 -5.69 1.52
N ASN A 45 18.39 -6.97 1.67
CA ASN A 45 19.26 -8.04 1.16
C ASN A 45 19.42 -8.00 -0.36
N ILE A 46 18.34 -7.74 -1.09
CA ILE A 46 18.37 -7.62 -2.55
C ILE A 46 19.20 -6.41 -2.98
N LEU A 47 18.98 -5.25 -2.34
CA LEU A 47 19.72 -4.03 -2.67
C LEU A 47 21.22 -4.12 -2.35
N HIS A 48 21.61 -4.96 -1.41
CA HIS A 48 23.00 -5.17 -1.04
C HIS A 48 23.63 -6.39 -1.72
N GLY A 49 22.92 -7.03 -2.64
CA GLY A 49 23.43 -8.15 -3.41
C GLY A 49 23.48 -9.49 -2.67
N GLU A 50 22.86 -9.60 -1.51
CA GLU A 50 22.80 -10.84 -0.74
C GLU A 50 21.77 -11.83 -1.24
N GLU A 51 20.74 -11.35 -1.95
CA GLU A 51 19.73 -12.17 -2.62
C GLU A 51 19.64 -11.81 -4.09
N ASP A 52 19.59 -12.82 -4.96
CA ASP A 52 19.46 -12.64 -6.40
C ASP A 52 17.99 -12.75 -6.83
N ARG A 53 17.19 -11.77 -6.44
CA ARG A 53 15.79 -11.65 -6.83
C ARG A 53 15.48 -10.22 -7.25
N LEU A 54 14.39 -10.04 -7.97
CA LEU A 54 13.93 -8.72 -8.39
C LEU A 54 12.94 -8.16 -7.39
N VAL A 55 13.09 -6.88 -7.08
CA VAL A 55 12.08 -6.12 -6.33
C VAL A 55 11.15 -5.45 -7.32
N VAL A 56 9.87 -5.73 -7.20
CA VAL A 56 8.83 -5.10 -8.02
C VAL A 56 8.03 -4.15 -7.13
N VAL A 57 8.06 -2.86 -7.46
CA VAL A 57 7.26 -1.84 -6.78
C VAL A 57 5.98 -1.68 -7.56
N THR A 58 4.87 -2.03 -6.96
CA THR A 58 3.57 -1.98 -7.62
C THR A 58 2.48 -1.69 -6.61
N GLY A 59 1.40 -1.08 -7.05
CA GLY A 59 0.29 -0.78 -6.18
C GLY A 59 -0.69 0.20 -6.81
N PRO A 60 -1.81 0.49 -6.14
CA PRO A 60 -2.73 1.54 -6.55
C PRO A 60 -2.10 2.91 -6.34
N CYS A 61 -2.67 3.95 -6.98
CA CYS A 61 -2.16 5.32 -6.82
C CYS A 61 -2.30 5.82 -5.39
N SER A 62 -3.33 5.38 -4.66
CA SER A 62 -3.56 5.77 -3.28
C SER A 62 -4.35 4.71 -2.52
N VAL A 63 -4.27 4.74 -1.20
CA VAL A 63 -5.09 3.90 -0.31
C VAL A 63 -6.12 4.80 0.36
N HIS A 64 -7.11 5.23 -0.41
CA HIS A 64 -8.20 6.08 0.07
C HIS A 64 -9.46 5.28 0.44
N ASP A 65 -9.55 4.05 -0.02
CA ASP A 65 -10.67 3.15 0.24
C ASP A 65 -10.13 1.82 0.77
N PRO A 66 -10.34 1.49 2.06
CA PRO A 66 -9.84 0.25 2.65
C PRO A 66 -10.36 -1.02 1.96
N ASP A 67 -11.60 -1.02 1.50
CA ASP A 67 -12.18 -2.18 0.82
C ASP A 67 -11.51 -2.43 -0.54
N ALA A 68 -11.26 -1.37 -1.30
CA ALA A 68 -10.53 -1.47 -2.55
C ALA A 68 -9.08 -1.94 -2.32
N ALA A 69 -8.43 -1.45 -1.27
CA ALA A 69 -7.07 -1.88 -0.91
C ALA A 69 -7.03 -3.37 -0.55
N ARG A 70 -8.01 -3.88 0.17
CA ARG A 70 -8.11 -5.31 0.51
C ARG A 70 -8.34 -6.18 -0.72
N GLU A 71 -9.20 -5.74 -1.63
CA GLU A 71 -9.44 -6.45 -2.89
C GLU A 71 -8.15 -6.53 -3.72
N TYR A 72 -7.44 -5.43 -3.85
CA TYR A 72 -6.14 -5.39 -4.53
C TYR A 72 -5.14 -6.35 -3.88
N ALA A 73 -5.02 -6.30 -2.56
CA ALA A 73 -4.10 -7.15 -1.80
C ALA A 73 -4.42 -8.64 -1.97
N THR A 74 -5.69 -9.02 -2.02
CA THR A 74 -6.12 -10.40 -2.23
C THR A 74 -5.70 -10.91 -3.61
N LYS A 75 -5.88 -10.11 -4.64
CA LYS A 75 -5.45 -10.43 -6.00
C LYS A 75 -3.93 -10.52 -6.11
N LEU A 76 -3.24 -9.57 -5.49
CA LEU A 76 -1.77 -9.55 -5.49
C LEU A 76 -1.19 -10.78 -4.78
N LYS A 77 -1.80 -11.21 -3.67
CA LYS A 77 -1.36 -12.39 -2.94
C LYS A 77 -1.42 -13.67 -3.80
N GLY A 78 -2.45 -13.81 -4.62
CA GLY A 78 -2.54 -14.91 -5.58
C GLY A 78 -1.37 -14.93 -6.57
N LEU A 79 -1.00 -13.76 -7.09
CA LEU A 79 0.15 -13.62 -7.99
C LEU A 79 1.47 -13.88 -7.27
N ILE A 80 1.58 -13.47 -6.00
CA ILE A 80 2.77 -13.73 -5.17
C ILE A 80 3.05 -15.22 -5.09
N ASP A 81 2.03 -16.03 -4.81
CA ASP A 81 2.18 -17.46 -4.69
C ASP A 81 2.56 -18.11 -6.04
N GLU A 82 2.02 -17.60 -7.14
CA GLU A 82 2.28 -18.09 -8.49
C GLU A 82 3.70 -17.77 -8.97
N LEU A 83 4.24 -16.60 -8.60
CA LEU A 83 5.54 -16.12 -9.07
C LEU A 83 6.66 -16.37 -8.06
N ALA A 84 6.44 -17.24 -7.09
CA ALA A 84 7.32 -17.47 -5.93
C ALA A 84 8.69 -17.94 -6.29
N GLY A 85 9.53 -17.79 -6.80
CA GLY A 85 10.91 -18.22 -7.09
C GLY A 85 11.67 -17.25 -7.99
N ASP A 86 10.93 -16.49 -8.78
CA ASP A 86 11.54 -15.62 -9.77
C ASP A 86 11.63 -14.15 -9.32
N LEU A 87 10.65 -13.69 -8.52
CA LEU A 87 10.54 -12.29 -8.12
C LEU A 87 10.39 -12.16 -6.60
N ASP A 88 10.96 -11.10 -6.04
CA ASP A 88 10.51 -10.64 -4.73
C ASP A 88 9.25 -9.79 -4.93
N ARG A 89 8.16 -10.28 -4.40
CA ARG A 89 6.83 -9.74 -4.67
C ARG A 89 6.33 -8.92 -3.53
N LYS A 90 7.18 -8.12 -2.97
CA LYS A 90 6.79 -7.14 -1.97
C LYS A 90 6.11 -5.97 -2.67
N SER A 91 4.89 -5.70 -2.28
CA SER A 91 4.19 -4.52 -2.75
C SER A 91 4.63 -3.32 -1.92
N VAL A 92 5.01 -2.25 -2.60
CA VAL A 92 5.34 -0.97 -1.99
C VAL A 92 4.45 0.08 -2.65
N VAL A 93 3.68 0.75 -1.86
CA VAL A 93 2.73 1.76 -2.33
C VAL A 93 3.13 3.14 -1.83
#